data_09e9c42bac83e5a6f8a269d233fc4592
#
_entry.id   09e9c42bac83e5a6f8a269d233fc4592
#
_cell.length_a   1.000
_cell.length_b   1.000
_cell.length_c   1.000
_cell.angle_alpha   90.00
_cell.angle_beta   90.00
_cell.angle_gamma   90.00
#
_symmetry.space_group_name_H-M   'P 1'
#
loop_
_entity.id
_entity.type
_entity.pdbx_description
1 polymer ?
#
loop_
_entity_poly.entity_id
_entity_poly.type
_entity_poly.pdbx_seq_one_letter_code
_entity_poly.pdbx_strand_id
1 'polypeptide(L)'
;MLIGSNNSLTYFRPSTWWSKILRWFGKCQTVSYEKQYIYYGVRLFDIKLYTNEYNHAIIKNGIFKYTIFSFYEVLDFFNRMGDVTVLLTLDEFKSSRSVEYKFTDICNIIETIYPNIRFCGGYRTFDKKKLYEFNYEKKNGMPKIVFNNSWVFKYLPFISSLKNKQMIRKHSTRDGYLMLNYVNKR
;
A
#
# COMPACT_ATOMS: atom_id res chain seq x y z
N MET A 1 7.35 16.47 -6.54
CA MET A 1 7.10 15.25 -5.77
C MET A 1 5.66 14.80 -5.96
N LEU A 2 5.42 13.51 -6.17
CA LEU A 2 4.09 12.93 -6.34
C LEU A 2 3.51 12.48 -4.97
N ILE A 3 2.20 12.38 -4.88
CA ILE A 3 1.50 11.93 -3.68
C ILE A 3 1.39 10.42 -3.67
N GLY A 4 1.79 9.82 -2.56
CA GLY A 4 1.55 8.42 -2.25
C GLY A 4 0.55 8.25 -1.10
N SER A 5 -0.19 7.16 -1.11
CA SER A 5 -1.17 6.79 -0.09
C SER A 5 -0.67 5.61 0.73
N ASN A 6 -0.46 5.84 2.02
CA ASN A 6 -0.04 4.79 2.94
C ASN A 6 -1.22 3.87 3.29
N ASN A 7 -0.99 2.55 3.24
CA ASN A 7 -2.03 1.54 3.47
C ASN A 7 -3.33 1.88 2.72
N SER A 8 -3.24 2.04 1.42
CA SER A 8 -4.23 2.67 0.54
C SER A 8 -5.62 2.06 0.61
N LEU A 9 -5.73 0.77 0.87
CA LEU A 9 -7.00 0.03 0.87
C LEU A 9 -7.62 -0.14 2.28
N THR A 10 -7.11 0.54 3.30
CA THR A 10 -7.66 0.45 4.66
C THR A 10 -8.99 1.21 4.84
N TYR A 11 -9.53 1.84 3.80
CA TYR A 11 -10.89 2.37 3.81
C TYR A 11 -11.95 1.28 3.73
N PHE A 12 -11.62 0.08 3.25
CA PHE A 12 -12.50 -1.06 3.23
C PHE A 12 -13.01 -1.45 4.62
N ARG A 13 -14.09 -2.22 4.65
CA ARG A 13 -14.67 -2.69 5.90
C ARG A 13 -13.76 -3.75 6.54
N PRO A 14 -13.44 -3.64 7.83
CA PRO A 14 -12.71 -4.69 8.52
C PRO A 14 -13.45 -6.02 8.49
N SER A 15 -12.72 -7.12 8.23
CA SER A 15 -13.30 -8.46 8.06
C SER A 15 -13.68 -9.13 9.39
N THR A 16 -12.95 -8.81 10.49
CA THR A 16 -13.17 -9.43 11.79
C THR A 16 -13.89 -8.48 12.76
N TRP A 17 -14.62 -9.02 13.72
CA TRP A 17 -15.32 -8.23 14.73
C TRP A 17 -14.37 -7.36 15.57
N TRP A 18 -13.20 -7.86 15.93
CA TRP A 18 -12.11 -7.11 16.56
C TRP A 18 -11.72 -5.88 15.77
N SER A 19 -11.47 -6.08 14.48
CA SER A 19 -11.09 -5.01 13.57
C SER A 19 -12.20 -3.98 13.40
N LYS A 20 -13.47 -4.36 13.61
CA LYS A 20 -14.60 -3.42 13.60
C LYS A 20 -14.60 -2.52 14.83
N ILE A 21 -14.31 -3.08 16.02
CA ILE A 21 -14.26 -2.32 17.28
C ILE A 21 -13.04 -1.38 17.28
N LEU A 22 -11.88 -1.90 16.89
CA LEU A 22 -10.60 -1.17 16.92
C LEU A 22 -10.24 -0.54 15.58
N ARG A 23 -11.21 -0.35 14.68
CA ARG A 23 -10.98 0.13 13.30
C ARG A 23 -10.16 1.41 13.19
N TRP A 24 -10.23 2.27 14.17
CA TRP A 24 -9.51 3.54 14.21
C TRP A 24 -7.99 3.35 14.22
N PHE A 25 -7.50 2.31 14.89
CA PHE A 25 -6.07 2.02 14.99
C PHE A 25 -5.49 1.37 13.72
N GLY A 26 -6.32 0.73 12.90
CA GLY A 26 -5.88 0.08 11.66
C GLY A 26 -6.12 0.92 10.41
N LYS A 27 -6.95 1.96 10.47
CA LYS A 27 -7.39 2.74 9.33
C LYS A 27 -6.42 3.88 9.02
N CYS A 28 -5.83 3.88 7.85
CA CYS A 28 -4.95 4.95 7.37
C CYS A 28 -5.59 5.79 6.25
N GLN A 29 -6.68 5.30 5.64
CA GLN A 29 -7.43 5.99 4.60
C GLN A 29 -8.92 5.93 4.85
N THR A 30 -9.66 6.96 4.46
CA THR A 30 -11.12 7.07 4.62
C THR A 30 -11.86 7.17 3.30
N VAL A 31 -11.14 7.33 2.21
CA VAL A 31 -11.70 7.46 0.85
C VAL A 31 -11.24 6.32 -0.03
N SER A 32 -12.06 5.93 -1.00
CA SER A 32 -11.76 4.83 -1.92
C SER A 32 -10.53 5.14 -2.79
N TYR A 33 -9.92 4.10 -3.37
CA TYR A 33 -8.73 4.23 -4.20
C TYR A 33 -9.00 5.09 -5.44
N GLU A 34 -10.20 5.02 -6.05
CA GLU A 34 -10.60 5.86 -7.17
C GLU A 34 -10.61 7.34 -6.76
N LYS A 35 -11.22 7.65 -5.59
CA LYS A 35 -11.22 9.03 -5.07
C LYS A 35 -9.82 9.50 -4.71
N GLN A 36 -8.98 8.62 -4.16
CA GLN A 36 -7.58 8.93 -3.89
C GLN A 36 -6.84 9.32 -5.18
N TYR A 37 -7.06 8.57 -6.26
CA TYR A 37 -6.47 8.85 -7.57
C TYR A 37 -7.04 10.13 -8.20
N ILE A 38 -8.37 10.20 -8.37
CA ILE A 38 -9.05 11.25 -9.15
C ILE A 38 -9.00 12.61 -8.44
N TYR A 39 -9.39 12.65 -7.16
CA TYR A 39 -9.55 13.92 -6.45
C TYR A 39 -8.33 14.35 -5.65
N TYR A 40 -7.50 13.40 -5.24
CA TYR A 40 -6.35 13.68 -4.38
C TYR A 40 -5.00 13.51 -5.08
N GLY A 41 -5.01 13.16 -6.36
CA GLY A 41 -3.80 13.06 -7.18
C GLY A 41 -2.80 12.01 -6.71
N VAL A 42 -3.29 10.96 -6.04
CA VAL A 42 -2.42 9.86 -5.58
C VAL A 42 -1.94 9.07 -6.79
N ARG A 43 -0.63 8.81 -6.84
CA ARG A 43 0.04 8.05 -7.91
C ARG A 43 0.84 6.86 -7.39
N LEU A 44 1.03 6.74 -6.09
CA LEU A 44 1.62 5.57 -5.46
C LEU A 44 0.68 5.02 -4.38
N PHE A 45 0.34 3.74 -4.47
CA PHE A 45 -0.56 3.05 -3.55
C PHE A 45 0.20 1.97 -2.78
N ASP A 46 0.32 2.15 -1.45
CA ASP A 46 0.90 1.13 -0.57
C ASP A 46 -0.17 0.10 -0.22
N ILE A 47 0.02 -1.12 -0.68
CA ILE A 47 -0.88 -2.25 -0.49
C ILE A 47 -0.16 -3.38 0.23
N LYS A 48 -0.70 -3.75 1.38
CA LYS A 48 -0.18 -4.87 2.17
C LYS A 48 -1.12 -6.06 2.05
N LEU A 49 -0.59 -7.12 1.49
CA LEU A 49 -1.31 -8.38 1.31
C LEU A 49 -0.91 -9.39 2.39
N TYR A 50 -1.85 -10.20 2.72
CA TYR A 50 -1.69 -11.46 3.42
C TYR A 50 -2.42 -12.53 2.63
N THR A 51 -1.82 -13.68 2.43
CA THR A 51 -2.50 -14.82 1.80
C THR A 51 -3.01 -15.77 2.88
N ASN A 52 -4.29 -16.11 2.81
CA ASN A 52 -4.87 -17.11 3.69
C ASN A 52 -4.45 -18.54 3.25
N GLU A 53 -4.93 -19.56 3.97
CA GLU A 53 -4.65 -20.98 3.67
C GLU A 53 -5.13 -21.41 2.27
N TYR A 54 -6.11 -20.70 1.72
CA TYR A 54 -6.67 -20.94 0.38
C TYR A 54 -6.03 -20.03 -0.70
N ASN A 55 -4.91 -19.39 -0.42
CA ASN A 55 -4.22 -18.44 -1.30
C ASN A 55 -5.05 -17.20 -1.72
N HIS A 56 -6.13 -16.90 -1.00
CA HIS A 56 -6.87 -15.67 -1.25
C HIS A 56 -6.12 -14.46 -0.68
N ALA A 57 -6.01 -13.41 -1.48
CA ALA A 57 -5.42 -12.16 -1.04
C ALA A 57 -6.34 -11.41 -0.06
N ILE A 58 -5.80 -11.04 1.08
CA ILE A 58 -6.47 -10.26 2.10
C ILE A 58 -5.65 -9.01 2.35
N ILE A 59 -6.29 -7.85 2.36
CA ILE A 59 -5.62 -6.60 2.73
C ILE A 59 -5.36 -6.60 4.23
N LYS A 60 -4.13 -6.25 4.60
CA LYS A 60 -3.68 -6.25 6.00
C LYS A 60 -3.03 -4.91 6.36
N ASN A 61 -3.24 -4.48 7.60
CA ASN A 61 -2.45 -3.42 8.21
C ASN A 61 -2.18 -3.79 9.67
N GLY A 62 -0.97 -4.29 9.95
CA GLY A 62 -0.63 -4.88 11.23
C GLY A 62 -1.52 -6.10 11.53
N ILE A 63 -2.23 -6.09 12.64
CA ILE A 63 -3.17 -7.15 13.03
C ILE A 63 -4.55 -7.04 12.36
N PHE A 64 -4.84 -5.90 11.72
CA PHE A 64 -6.15 -5.63 11.11
C PHE A 64 -6.23 -6.22 9.72
N LYS A 65 -7.29 -6.99 9.47
CA LYS A 65 -7.63 -7.56 8.17
C LYS A 65 -8.84 -6.85 7.60
N TYR A 66 -8.82 -6.57 6.32
CA TYR A 66 -9.90 -5.88 5.60
C TYR A 66 -10.48 -6.79 4.54
N THR A 67 -11.80 -6.78 4.43
CA THR A 67 -12.49 -7.49 3.36
C THR A 67 -12.27 -6.73 2.06
N ILE A 68 -11.73 -7.41 1.08
CA ILE A 68 -11.68 -6.94 -0.30
C ILE A 68 -12.39 -7.99 -1.13
N PHE A 69 -13.45 -7.58 -1.85
CA PHE A 69 -14.21 -8.50 -2.69
C PHE A 69 -13.41 -8.90 -3.92
N SER A 70 -12.61 -7.95 -4.46
CA SER A 70 -11.72 -8.24 -5.57
C SER A 70 -10.48 -7.35 -5.51
N PHE A 71 -9.34 -7.94 -5.22
CA PHE A 71 -8.05 -7.27 -5.38
C PHE A 71 -7.78 -6.95 -6.86
N TYR A 72 -8.22 -7.82 -7.74
CA TYR A 72 -8.06 -7.66 -9.18
C TYR A 72 -8.83 -6.46 -9.73
N GLU A 73 -10.01 -6.13 -9.23
CA GLU A 73 -10.74 -4.91 -9.63
C GLU A 73 -9.94 -3.63 -9.35
N VAL A 74 -9.22 -3.61 -8.25
CA VAL A 74 -8.32 -2.49 -7.90
C VAL A 74 -7.19 -2.39 -8.92
N LEU A 75 -6.58 -3.53 -9.27
CA LEU A 75 -5.51 -3.59 -10.26
C LEU A 75 -6.01 -3.25 -11.66
N ASP A 76 -7.20 -3.72 -12.04
CA ASP A 76 -7.85 -3.35 -13.31
C ASP A 76 -8.04 -1.84 -13.44
N PHE A 77 -8.48 -1.19 -12.38
CA PHE A 77 -8.60 0.27 -12.35
C PHE A 77 -7.23 0.93 -12.53
N PHE A 78 -6.22 0.51 -11.79
CA PHE A 78 -4.88 1.09 -11.88
C PHE A 78 -4.23 0.86 -13.24
N ASN A 79 -4.43 -0.32 -13.82
CA ASN A 79 -3.91 -0.65 -15.15
C ASN A 79 -4.53 0.22 -16.25
N ARG A 80 -5.83 0.54 -16.14
CA ARG A 80 -6.49 1.47 -17.07
C ARG A 80 -5.98 2.90 -16.94
N MET A 81 -5.58 3.32 -15.75
CA MET A 81 -5.04 4.66 -15.52
C MET A 81 -3.62 4.82 -16.10
N GLY A 82 -2.79 3.79 -16.06
CA GLY A 82 -1.50 3.73 -16.74
C GLY A 82 -0.34 4.50 -16.09
N ASP A 83 -0.61 5.36 -15.09
CA ASP A 83 0.40 6.19 -14.42
C ASP A 83 0.52 5.90 -12.91
N VAL A 84 0.10 4.70 -12.51
CA VAL A 84 0.06 4.27 -11.11
C VAL A 84 1.27 3.42 -10.76
N THR A 85 1.85 3.72 -9.59
CA THR A 85 2.83 2.86 -8.93
C THR A 85 2.18 2.16 -7.74
N VAL A 86 2.38 0.85 -7.62
CA VAL A 86 1.90 0.05 -6.49
C VAL A 86 3.10 -0.45 -5.69
N LEU A 87 3.17 -0.03 -4.43
CA LEU A 87 4.08 -0.61 -3.46
C LEU A 87 3.40 -1.82 -2.82
N LEU A 88 3.73 -3.01 -3.31
CA LEU A 88 3.13 -4.26 -2.86
C LEU A 88 3.99 -4.93 -1.79
N THR A 89 3.43 -5.16 -0.63
CA THR A 89 4.12 -5.88 0.45
C THR A 89 3.31 -7.12 0.85
N LEU A 90 3.95 -8.28 0.79
CA LEU A 90 3.39 -9.52 1.34
C LEU A 90 3.83 -9.63 2.82
N ASP A 91 2.88 -9.61 3.72
CA ASP A 91 3.11 -9.65 5.17
C ASP A 91 2.62 -11.00 5.73
N GLU A 92 3.48 -12.00 5.68
CA GLU A 92 3.23 -13.35 6.21
C GLU A 92 4.17 -13.68 7.38
N PHE A 93 3.63 -14.39 8.37
CA PHE A 93 4.39 -14.84 9.55
C PHE A 93 4.96 -16.25 9.41
N LYS A 94 4.93 -16.85 8.21
CA LYS A 94 5.46 -18.20 7.94
C LYS A 94 6.94 -18.14 7.54
N SER A 95 7.56 -19.30 7.41
CA SER A 95 8.99 -19.43 7.08
C SER A 95 9.38 -18.65 5.82
N SER A 96 10.58 -18.09 5.82
CA SER A 96 11.08 -17.19 4.77
C SER A 96 10.98 -17.76 3.35
N ARG A 97 11.20 -19.07 3.18
CA ARG A 97 11.24 -19.71 1.87
C ARG A 97 9.87 -19.80 1.18
N SER A 98 8.84 -20.15 1.95
CA SER A 98 7.45 -20.20 1.43
C SER A 98 6.94 -18.81 1.03
N VAL A 99 7.31 -17.78 1.77
CA VAL A 99 6.90 -16.39 1.48
C VAL A 99 7.57 -15.87 0.21
N GLU A 100 8.83 -16.20 0.01
CA GLU A 100 9.59 -15.79 -1.18
C GLU A 100 8.98 -16.35 -2.46
N TYR A 101 8.69 -17.66 -2.50
CA TYR A 101 8.04 -18.29 -3.65
C TYR A 101 6.68 -17.65 -3.95
N LYS A 102 5.82 -17.52 -2.95
CA LYS A 102 4.50 -16.91 -3.13
C LYS A 102 4.58 -15.46 -3.61
N PHE A 103 5.54 -14.70 -3.11
CA PHE A 103 5.72 -13.33 -3.55
C PHE A 103 6.17 -13.27 -5.01
N THR A 104 7.12 -14.11 -5.39
CA THR A 104 7.60 -14.22 -6.78
C THR A 104 6.48 -14.62 -7.74
N ASP A 105 5.67 -15.60 -7.36
CA ASP A 105 4.53 -16.03 -8.17
C ASP A 105 3.50 -14.90 -8.34
N ILE A 106 3.15 -14.21 -7.27
CA ILE A 106 2.25 -13.06 -7.32
C ILE A 106 2.83 -11.98 -8.24
N CYS A 107 4.13 -11.67 -8.12
CA CYS A 107 4.79 -10.68 -8.96
C CYS A 107 4.72 -11.04 -10.44
N ASN A 108 5.05 -12.29 -10.78
CA ASN A 108 5.04 -12.75 -12.17
C ASN A 108 3.63 -12.68 -12.78
N ILE A 109 2.62 -13.11 -12.02
CA ILE A 109 1.22 -13.07 -12.47
C ILE A 109 0.77 -11.64 -12.71
N ILE A 110 0.96 -10.75 -11.73
CA ILE A 110 0.45 -9.38 -11.83
C ILE A 110 1.20 -8.54 -12.88
N GLU A 111 2.52 -8.74 -13.06
CA GLU A 111 3.28 -8.04 -14.11
C GLU A 111 2.83 -8.45 -15.51
N THR A 112 2.45 -9.73 -15.69
CA THR A 112 1.95 -10.24 -16.97
C THR A 112 0.55 -9.69 -17.28
N ILE A 113 -0.35 -9.67 -16.28
CA ILE A 113 -1.75 -9.28 -16.48
C ILE A 113 -1.90 -7.75 -16.50
N TYR A 114 -1.07 -7.03 -15.74
CA TYR A 114 -1.19 -5.57 -15.54
C TYR A 114 0.06 -4.81 -15.97
N PRO A 115 0.40 -4.81 -17.27
CA PRO A 115 1.65 -4.25 -17.77
C PRO A 115 1.78 -2.73 -17.64
N ASN A 116 0.67 -1.99 -17.45
CA ASN A 116 0.67 -0.54 -17.31
C ASN A 116 0.85 -0.07 -15.86
N ILE A 117 0.91 -0.99 -14.89
CA ILE A 117 1.18 -0.67 -13.49
C ILE A 117 2.67 -0.83 -13.22
N ARG A 118 3.26 0.17 -12.60
CA ARG A 118 4.60 0.05 -12.03
C ARG A 118 4.52 -0.61 -10.66
N PHE A 119 5.07 -1.81 -10.52
CA PHE A 119 5.14 -2.50 -9.23
C PHE A 119 6.49 -2.30 -8.55
N CYS A 120 6.46 -2.10 -7.24
CA CYS A 120 7.58 -2.13 -6.34
C CYS A 120 7.19 -2.79 -5.02
N GLY A 121 8.13 -3.27 -4.25
CA GLY A 121 7.81 -3.82 -2.95
C GLY A 121 8.68 -4.96 -2.46
N GLY A 122 8.08 -5.89 -1.75
CA GLY A 122 8.81 -6.97 -1.14
C GLY A 122 7.95 -7.81 -0.20
N TYR A 123 8.61 -8.65 0.57
CA TYR A 123 7.94 -9.43 1.59
C TYR A 123 8.52 -9.21 2.98
N ARG A 124 7.71 -9.47 3.98
CA ARG A 124 8.07 -9.39 5.38
C ARG A 124 7.77 -10.71 6.06
N THR A 125 8.79 -11.31 6.68
CA THR A 125 8.65 -12.45 7.58
C THR A 125 8.81 -12.00 9.02
N PHE A 126 8.56 -12.89 9.98
CA PHE A 126 8.79 -12.63 11.41
C PHE A 126 10.24 -12.20 11.69
N ASP A 127 11.21 -12.83 11.02
CA ASP A 127 12.63 -12.64 11.29
C ASP A 127 13.33 -11.63 10.40
N LYS A 128 12.79 -11.33 9.20
CA LYS A 128 13.46 -10.50 8.21
C LYS A 128 12.50 -9.66 7.37
N LYS A 129 12.86 -8.41 7.17
CA LYS A 129 12.26 -7.57 6.16
C LYS A 129 13.18 -7.58 4.95
N LYS A 130 12.76 -8.25 3.87
CA LYS A 130 13.43 -8.15 2.58
C LYS A 130 12.54 -7.35 1.63
N LEU A 131 13.14 -6.37 0.97
CA LEU A 131 12.56 -5.70 -0.19
C LEU A 131 13.08 -6.44 -1.42
N TYR A 132 12.17 -6.86 -2.27
CA TYR A 132 12.48 -7.46 -3.57
C TYR A 132 12.20 -6.45 -4.66
N GLU A 133 13.07 -6.45 -5.63
CA GLU A 133 12.88 -5.69 -6.84
C GLU A 133 12.05 -6.54 -7.81
N PHE A 134 10.91 -6.02 -8.22
CA PHE A 134 10.21 -6.50 -9.39
C PHE A 134 11.08 -6.30 -10.65
N ASN A 135 10.85 -7.06 -11.70
CA ASN A 135 11.63 -6.95 -12.94
C ASN A 135 11.66 -5.52 -13.50
N TYR A 136 10.60 -4.77 -13.32
CA TYR A 136 10.52 -3.36 -13.72
C TYR A 136 11.56 -2.50 -12.99
N GLU A 137 11.79 -2.73 -11.72
CA GLU A 137 12.73 -1.94 -10.90
C GLU A 137 14.17 -2.22 -11.21
N LYS A 138 14.51 -3.44 -11.64
CA LYS A 138 15.85 -3.76 -12.14
C LYS A 138 16.23 -2.86 -13.32
N LYS A 139 15.23 -2.41 -14.13
CA LYS A 139 15.44 -1.51 -15.26
C LYS A 139 15.39 -0.03 -14.89
N ASN A 140 14.55 0.36 -13.92
CA ASN A 140 14.20 1.76 -13.64
C ASN A 140 14.60 2.26 -12.25
N GLY A 141 15.12 1.40 -11.41
CA GLY A 141 15.47 1.70 -10.00
C GLY A 141 14.27 1.88 -9.08
N MET A 142 14.51 1.76 -7.77
CA MET A 142 13.48 1.99 -6.75
C MET A 142 13.06 3.47 -6.71
N PRO A 143 11.76 3.78 -6.72
CA PRO A 143 11.32 5.14 -6.55
C PRO A 143 11.71 5.68 -5.17
N LYS A 144 12.16 6.92 -5.10
CA LYS A 144 12.40 7.58 -3.82
C LYS A 144 11.07 7.74 -3.08
N ILE A 145 10.92 7.07 -1.94
CA ILE A 145 9.70 7.11 -1.14
C ILE A 145 10.02 7.72 0.22
N VAL A 146 9.35 8.81 0.55
CA VAL A 146 9.45 9.46 1.85
C VAL A 146 8.22 9.11 2.67
N PHE A 147 8.43 8.33 3.73
CA PHE A 147 7.36 7.95 4.65
C PHE A 147 7.17 8.96 5.77
N ASN A 148 5.94 9.23 6.12
CA ASN A 148 5.61 9.91 7.36
C ASN A 148 5.77 8.93 8.53
N ASN A 149 6.97 8.90 9.12
CA ASN A 149 7.38 7.90 10.12
C ASN A 149 6.82 8.08 11.53
N SER A 150 5.79 8.87 11.74
CA SER A 150 5.22 9.00 13.08
C SER A 150 4.34 7.81 13.46
N TRP A 151 4.91 6.87 14.17
CA TRP A 151 4.27 5.60 14.54
C TRP A 151 2.99 5.77 15.38
N VAL A 152 3.00 6.66 16.36
CA VAL A 152 1.89 6.83 17.32
C VAL A 152 0.70 7.60 16.73
N PHE A 153 0.96 8.55 15.84
CA PHE A 153 -0.05 9.52 15.40
C PHE A 153 -0.65 9.23 14.01
N LYS A 154 -0.19 8.17 13.33
CA LYS A 154 -0.67 7.85 11.97
C LYS A 154 -2.15 7.48 11.92
N TYR A 155 -2.73 7.12 13.04
CA TYR A 155 -4.12 6.65 13.14
C TYR A 155 -5.12 7.75 13.53
N LEU A 156 -4.65 8.93 13.92
CA LEU A 156 -5.51 10.05 14.27
C LEU A 156 -5.63 11.03 13.09
N PRO A 157 -6.84 11.17 12.49
CA PRO A 157 -7.01 11.96 11.26
C PRO A 157 -6.56 13.40 11.38
N PHE A 158 -6.82 14.05 12.53
CA PHE A 158 -6.43 15.44 12.78
C PHE A 158 -4.90 15.62 12.82
N ILE A 159 -4.22 14.76 13.56
CA ILE A 159 -2.75 14.82 13.69
C ILE A 159 -2.09 14.45 12.37
N SER A 160 -2.66 13.46 11.64
CA SER A 160 -2.20 13.14 10.30
C SER A 160 -2.33 14.31 9.34
N SER A 161 -3.41 15.11 9.42
CA SER A 161 -3.59 16.32 8.61
C SER A 161 -2.49 17.34 8.85
N LEU A 162 -2.21 17.68 10.10
CA LEU A 162 -1.14 18.63 10.46
C LEU A 162 0.23 18.16 9.94
N LYS A 163 0.53 16.87 10.12
CA LYS A 163 1.79 16.29 9.63
C LYS A 163 1.86 16.22 8.12
N ASN A 164 0.77 15.88 7.44
CA ASN A 164 0.73 15.90 5.98
C ASN A 164 1.08 17.31 5.46
N LYS A 165 0.49 18.36 6.02
CA LYS A 165 0.80 19.76 5.64
C LYS A 165 2.28 20.10 5.86
N GLN A 166 2.84 19.71 7.00
CA GLN A 166 4.25 19.93 7.32
C GLN A 166 5.16 19.18 6.34
N MET A 167 4.85 17.92 6.04
CA MET A 167 5.63 17.08 5.13
C MET A 167 5.57 17.60 3.69
N ILE A 168 4.40 18.01 3.21
CA ILE A 168 4.24 18.62 1.88
C ILE A 168 5.12 19.86 1.77
N ARG A 169 5.08 20.77 2.74
CA ARG A 169 5.93 21.98 2.75
C ARG A 169 7.42 21.66 2.74
N LYS A 170 7.84 20.68 3.56
CA LYS A 170 9.26 20.30 3.69
C LYS A 170 9.83 19.61 2.44
N HIS A 171 9.02 18.91 1.68
CA HIS A 171 9.47 18.03 0.58
C HIS A 171 8.91 18.42 -0.79
N SER A 172 8.24 19.55 -0.93
CA SER A 172 7.59 19.99 -2.18
C SER A 172 8.51 20.04 -3.40
N THR A 173 9.79 20.32 -3.20
CA THR A 173 10.81 20.46 -4.25
C THR A 173 11.60 19.18 -4.54
N ARG A 174 11.32 18.07 -3.84
CA ARG A 174 12.07 16.83 -4.00
C ARG A 174 11.41 15.90 -5.02
N ASP A 175 12.24 15.14 -5.73
CA ASP A 175 11.75 14.06 -6.60
C ASP A 175 11.26 12.87 -5.79
N GLY A 176 10.35 12.07 -6.38
CA GLY A 176 9.81 10.85 -5.78
C GLY A 176 8.42 11.00 -5.21
N TYR A 177 8.09 10.13 -4.26
CA TYR A 177 6.76 10.04 -3.66
C TYR A 177 6.76 10.40 -2.19
N LEU A 178 5.74 11.14 -1.77
CA LEU A 178 5.45 11.44 -0.37
C LEU A 178 4.26 10.62 0.11
N MET A 179 4.51 9.67 1.02
CA MET A 179 3.49 8.79 1.57
C MET A 179 2.68 9.48 2.65
N LEU A 180 1.38 9.63 2.42
CA LEU A 180 0.45 10.30 3.33
C LEU A 180 -0.57 9.33 3.91
N ASN A 181 -0.89 9.51 5.20
CA ASN A 181 -2.09 8.96 5.82
C ASN A 181 -3.25 9.94 5.62
N TYR A 182 -4.48 9.42 5.44
CA TYR A 182 -5.67 10.25 5.25
C TYR A 182 -5.45 11.35 4.20
N VAL A 183 -5.19 10.94 2.96
CA VAL A 183 -4.89 11.85 1.84
C VAL A 183 -5.93 12.95 1.63
N ASN A 184 -7.17 12.74 2.05
CA ASN A 184 -8.25 13.70 2.05
C ASN A 184 -8.17 14.75 3.18
N LYS A 185 -7.16 14.67 4.03
CA LYS A 185 -6.89 15.58 5.15
C LYS A 185 -5.54 16.29 5.01
N ARG A 186 -5.11 16.53 3.78
CA ARG A 186 -3.88 17.27 3.46
C ARG A 186 -4.07 18.80 3.46
#